data_b354c1bcc4d7641eae7ff243098e2745
#
_entry.id   b354c1bcc4d7641eae7ff243098e2745
#
_cell.length_a   1.000
_cell.length_b   1.000
_cell.length_c   1.000
_cell.angle_alpha   90.00
_cell.angle_beta   90.00
_cell.angle_gamma   90.00
#
_symmetry.space_group_name_H-M   'P 1'
#
loop_
_entity.id
_entity.type
_entity.pdbx_description
1 polymer ?
#
loop_
_entity_poly.entity_id
_entity_poly.type
_entity_poly.pdbx_seq_one_letter_code
_entity_poly.pdbx_strand_id
1 'polypeptide(L)'
;MSERKTPRLLLGLIAIAVIGSAAFYLMPGVKTDASEALDNAKSSQKLQSLAELDGKAPASRKLDVQSWNTAEGAKVLFVEAHELPMFDMRLIFAAGSSQDGNAPGLAILTNAMLNEGVAGKDVGAIAQGFESLGADFGNGAYKDMALASLRSLSAADKREPALKLFSEVVGKPTFPADSFARIKNQMLAGFEYQKQNPGKLASLELMKRLYGDHPYAHSSDGNAQSVPKITLAQLREFHAKAYAAGNVVIALVGDLSRTEAEAIANQVSSALPKGPALAKIAQPQEPKASINHIEFPSKQTNLLLAQLGIDRDDPDYAALSMGNQILGGGGFGTRLMSEVREKRGLTYGVYSGFSPMQARGPFMINLQTRAEMSEGTLKLVQDVLADYLKTGPTQKELDDAKRELAGSFPLSTASNADIVGQLGAMGFYNLPLSYLDDFMRQSQSLTVEQVKDAMNKHLSTDKLVIVSAGPTVPQKPLPAPSDKPAEQPLGVPEH
;
A
#
# COMPACT_ATOMS: atom_id res chain seq x y z
N MET A 1 -10.39 53.88 -27.00
CA MET A 1 -9.20 54.06 -26.14
C MET A 1 -9.56 53.60 -24.75
N SER A 2 -9.16 52.46 -24.36
CA SER A 2 -9.01 52.02 -22.95
C SER A 2 -8.39 50.59 -22.98
N GLU A 3 -7.13 50.55 -22.66
CA GLU A 3 -6.34 49.31 -22.58
C GLU A 3 -6.78 48.46 -21.37
N ARG A 4 -7.11 47.22 -21.58
CA ARG A 4 -7.27 46.24 -20.51
C ARG A 4 -5.95 45.48 -20.34
N LYS A 5 -5.28 45.71 -19.21
CA LYS A 5 -4.11 44.97 -18.75
C LYS A 5 -4.57 43.59 -18.24
N THR A 6 -4.07 42.54 -18.85
CA THR A 6 -4.11 41.15 -18.33
C THR A 6 -3.00 40.93 -17.30
N PRO A 7 -3.26 40.30 -16.15
CA PRO A 7 -2.20 39.93 -15.22
C PRO A 7 -1.50 38.62 -15.67
N ARG A 8 -0.20 38.72 -15.80
CA ARG A 8 0.70 37.56 -15.91
C ARG A 8 0.82 36.90 -14.54
N LEU A 9 0.35 35.67 -14.42
CA LEU A 9 0.58 34.82 -13.25
C LEU A 9 1.65 33.77 -13.60
N LEU A 10 2.70 33.87 -12.83
CA LEU A 10 3.65 32.83 -12.33
C LEU A 10 3.96 31.58 -13.21
N LEU A 11 5.09 31.66 -13.85
CA LEU A 11 6.03 30.56 -14.05
C LEU A 11 7.27 30.87 -13.21
N GLY A 12 7.44 30.15 -12.10
CA GLY A 12 8.58 30.36 -11.21
C GLY A 12 8.68 29.30 -10.14
N LEU A 13 9.00 28.07 -10.52
CA LEU A 13 9.49 27.03 -9.60
C LEU A 13 10.29 26.05 -10.45
N ILE A 14 11.59 26.05 -10.32
CA ILE A 14 12.66 25.08 -10.54
C ILE A 14 13.89 25.88 -10.98
N ALA A 15 14.63 26.41 -10.03
CA ALA A 15 16.06 26.79 -10.15
C ALA A 15 16.59 27.28 -8.80
N ILE A 16 16.64 26.43 -7.76
CA ILE A 16 17.49 26.65 -6.58
C ILE A 16 18.03 25.29 -6.17
N ALA A 17 19.10 24.87 -6.78
CA ALA A 17 19.96 23.82 -6.27
C ALA A 17 21.29 23.81 -7.03
N VAL A 18 22.04 24.91 -7.05
CA VAL A 18 23.50 24.92 -7.30
C VAL A 18 24.01 26.36 -7.04
N ILE A 19 23.99 26.89 -5.85
CA ILE A 19 24.89 27.96 -5.38
C ILE A 19 24.85 27.93 -3.84
N GLY A 20 25.68 27.06 -3.26
CA GLY A 20 25.83 26.95 -1.82
C GLY A 20 27.21 26.42 -1.40
N SER A 21 28.24 26.58 -2.24
CA SER A 21 29.57 26.04 -1.95
C SER A 21 30.71 27.04 -2.10
N ALA A 22 30.47 28.34 -1.89
CA ALA A 22 31.59 29.32 -2.03
C ALA A 22 31.56 30.46 -0.99
N ALA A 23 30.92 30.35 0.16
CA ALA A 23 30.87 31.40 1.19
C ALA A 23 31.31 30.97 2.61
N PHE A 24 32.13 29.92 2.75
CA PHE A 24 32.62 29.46 4.06
C PHE A 24 34.18 29.55 4.24
N TYR A 25 34.81 30.37 3.45
CA TYR A 25 36.25 30.60 3.62
C TYR A 25 36.52 32.10 3.84
N LEU A 26 36.23 32.60 5.04
CA LEU A 26 36.85 33.83 5.59
C LEU A 26 36.21 34.19 6.96
N MET A 27 36.52 33.37 7.96
CA MET A 27 36.51 33.82 9.35
C MET A 27 37.74 33.22 10.06
N PRO A 28 38.64 34.01 10.61
CA PRO A 28 39.76 33.49 11.35
C PRO A 28 39.34 33.23 12.81
N GLY A 29 39.57 32.01 13.27
CA GLY A 29 39.65 31.74 14.71
C GLY A 29 38.67 30.76 15.36
N VAL A 30 38.36 29.64 14.71
CA VAL A 30 37.86 28.44 15.46
C VAL A 30 38.68 27.25 14.98
N LYS A 31 39.67 26.84 15.78
CA LYS A 31 40.30 25.53 15.62
C LYS A 31 39.29 24.50 16.15
N THR A 32 38.44 23.97 15.30
CA THR A 32 37.73 22.73 15.52
C THR A 32 38.58 21.60 14.95
N ASP A 33 38.82 20.58 15.75
CA ASP A 33 39.52 19.36 15.37
C ASP A 33 38.80 18.67 14.20
N ALA A 34 39.10 19.15 12.99
CA ALA A 34 38.64 18.56 11.74
C ALA A 34 39.29 17.17 11.49
N SER A 35 40.32 16.80 12.27
CA SER A 35 40.97 15.50 12.16
C SER A 35 40.14 14.36 12.79
N GLU A 36 39.49 14.58 13.90
CA GLU A 36 38.60 13.56 14.53
C GLU A 36 37.30 13.35 13.74
N ALA A 37 36.72 14.39 13.15
CA ALA A 37 35.56 14.28 12.30
C ALA A 37 35.84 13.56 10.98
N LEU A 38 37.08 13.69 10.45
CA LEU A 38 37.52 12.97 9.25
C LEU A 38 37.91 11.52 9.51
N ASP A 39 38.37 11.18 10.71
CA ASP A 39 38.66 9.80 11.06
C ASP A 39 37.35 9.01 11.45
N ASN A 40 36.36 9.67 11.99
CA ASN A 40 35.01 9.07 12.14
C ASN A 40 34.27 8.92 10.80
N ALA A 41 34.51 9.76 9.81
CA ALA A 41 33.99 9.60 8.45
C ALA A 41 34.68 8.47 7.67
N LYS A 42 35.84 8.00 8.10
CA LYS A 42 36.54 6.85 7.48
C LYS A 42 36.04 5.48 7.95
N SER A 43 35.12 5.43 8.91
CA SER A 43 34.37 4.23 9.26
C SER A 43 33.09 4.06 8.44
N SER A 44 32.89 4.82 7.35
CA SER A 44 31.88 4.45 6.36
C SER A 44 32.19 3.01 5.93
N GLN A 45 31.31 2.08 6.30
CA GLN A 45 31.37 0.70 5.82
C GLN A 45 31.65 0.77 4.33
N LYS A 46 32.75 0.18 3.87
CA LYS A 46 33.03 0.06 2.45
C LYS A 46 31.79 -0.53 1.82
N LEU A 47 31.16 0.21 0.92
CA LEU A 47 30.10 -0.32 0.08
C LEU A 47 30.69 -1.53 -0.65
N GLN A 48 30.26 -2.73 -0.24
CA GLN A 48 30.70 -3.96 -0.89
C GLN A 48 30.14 -3.93 -2.31
N SER A 49 31.02 -4.04 -3.29
CA SER A 49 30.57 -4.21 -4.68
C SER A 49 29.92 -5.59 -4.81
N LEU A 50 29.01 -5.76 -5.79
CA LEU A 50 28.43 -7.07 -6.09
C LEU A 50 29.50 -8.14 -6.36
N ALA A 51 30.68 -7.75 -6.85
CA ALA A 51 31.83 -8.64 -7.05
C ALA A 51 32.47 -9.11 -5.73
N GLU A 52 32.39 -8.31 -4.66
CA GLU A 52 32.91 -8.67 -3.33
C GLU A 52 31.99 -9.64 -2.59
N LEU A 53 30.73 -9.73 -3.01
CA LEU A 53 29.75 -10.68 -2.43
C LEU A 53 29.97 -12.12 -2.92
N ASP A 54 30.86 -12.35 -3.89
CA ASP A 54 31.21 -13.67 -4.42
C ASP A 54 29.95 -14.53 -4.76
N GLY A 55 28.92 -13.87 -5.32
CA GLY A 55 27.65 -14.50 -5.65
C GLY A 55 26.77 -14.87 -4.45
N LYS A 56 27.16 -14.50 -3.22
CA LYS A 56 26.33 -14.71 -2.02
C LYS A 56 25.36 -13.54 -1.85
N ALA A 57 24.11 -13.87 -1.55
CA ALA A 57 23.15 -12.84 -1.16
C ALA A 57 23.63 -12.10 0.10
N PRO A 58 23.42 -10.77 0.20
CA PRO A 58 23.70 -10.04 1.43
C PRO A 58 23.00 -10.73 2.60
N ALA A 59 23.67 -10.80 3.77
CA ALA A 59 23.06 -11.33 4.97
C ALA A 59 21.82 -10.45 5.30
N SER A 60 20.65 -11.07 5.39
CA SER A 60 19.45 -10.37 5.83
C SER A 60 19.61 -9.88 7.27
N ARG A 61 19.23 -8.64 7.56
CA ARG A 61 19.14 -8.13 8.93
C ARG A 61 18.10 -8.96 9.67
N LYS A 62 18.52 -9.70 10.70
CA LYS A 62 17.58 -10.39 11.58
C LYS A 62 16.96 -9.37 12.53
N LEU A 63 15.64 -9.25 12.49
CA LEU A 63 14.90 -8.38 13.41
C LEU A 63 14.59 -9.14 14.70
N ASP A 64 14.96 -8.57 15.84
CA ASP A 64 14.55 -9.06 17.16
C ASP A 64 13.16 -8.49 17.48
N VAL A 65 12.12 -9.18 17.03
CA VAL A 65 10.74 -8.76 17.20
C VAL A 65 10.23 -9.17 18.57
N GLN A 66 10.02 -8.20 19.44
CA GLN A 66 9.43 -8.39 20.75
C GLN A 66 7.91 -8.20 20.68
N SER A 67 7.14 -8.94 21.46
CA SER A 67 5.68 -8.80 21.50
C SER A 67 5.11 -8.97 22.91
N TRP A 68 4.06 -8.19 23.23
CA TRP A 68 3.29 -8.24 24.47
C TRP A 68 1.91 -7.62 24.27
N ASN A 69 1.07 -7.68 25.30
CA ASN A 69 -0.19 -6.94 25.32
C ASN A 69 -0.14 -5.86 26.39
N THR A 70 -0.76 -4.70 26.12
CA THR A 70 -0.97 -3.65 27.11
C THR A 70 -2.05 -4.06 28.12
N ALA A 71 -2.16 -3.34 29.23
CA ALA A 71 -3.24 -3.55 30.21
C ALA A 71 -4.64 -3.39 29.60
N GLU A 72 -4.79 -2.54 28.59
CA GLU A 72 -6.05 -2.30 27.87
C GLU A 72 -6.33 -3.32 26.76
N GLY A 73 -5.45 -4.32 26.56
CA GLY A 73 -5.62 -5.43 25.61
C GLY A 73 -5.04 -5.18 24.21
N ALA A 74 -4.37 -4.05 23.96
CA ALA A 74 -3.70 -3.81 22.69
C ALA A 74 -2.49 -4.74 22.51
N LYS A 75 -2.39 -5.41 21.37
CA LYS A 75 -1.21 -6.20 21.00
C LYS A 75 -0.10 -5.27 20.53
N VAL A 76 1.11 -5.46 21.06
CA VAL A 76 2.29 -4.67 20.71
C VAL A 76 3.32 -5.53 20.02
N LEU A 77 3.91 -5.01 18.94
CA LEU A 77 5.13 -5.53 18.31
C LEU A 77 6.17 -4.43 18.30
N PHE A 78 7.40 -4.76 18.72
CA PHE A 78 8.47 -3.78 18.88
C PHE A 78 9.80 -4.32 18.35
N VAL A 79 10.55 -3.44 17.68
CA VAL A 79 11.96 -3.65 17.31
C VAL A 79 12.77 -2.45 17.81
N GLU A 80 13.77 -2.73 18.64
CA GLU A 80 14.74 -1.76 19.12
C GLU A 80 15.75 -1.44 18.01
N ALA A 81 15.97 -0.15 17.69
CA ALA A 81 16.83 0.31 16.62
C ALA A 81 17.42 1.69 16.94
N HIS A 82 18.70 1.73 17.33
CA HIS A 82 19.38 2.93 17.85
C HIS A 82 20.21 3.68 16.80
N GLU A 83 20.11 3.33 15.50
CA GLU A 83 20.91 3.95 14.45
C GLU A 83 20.57 5.44 14.23
N LEU A 84 19.34 5.81 14.52
CA LEU A 84 18.84 7.19 14.42
C LEU A 84 18.08 7.57 15.70
N PRO A 85 18.23 8.79 16.23
CA PRO A 85 17.55 9.24 17.46
C PRO A 85 16.07 9.56 17.20
N MET A 86 15.32 8.58 16.71
CA MET A 86 13.91 8.70 16.35
C MET A 86 13.20 7.36 16.47
N PHE A 87 11.88 7.41 16.51
CA PHE A 87 11.04 6.22 16.47
C PHE A 87 9.85 6.40 15.52
N ASP A 88 9.38 5.30 14.99
CA ASP A 88 8.14 5.18 14.25
C ASP A 88 7.15 4.32 15.04
N MET A 89 5.92 4.81 15.14
CA MET A 89 4.79 4.09 15.72
C MET A 89 3.65 4.03 14.69
N ARG A 90 3.00 2.87 14.60
CA ARG A 90 1.79 2.69 13.81
C ARG A 90 0.74 1.96 14.61
N LEU A 91 -0.45 2.56 14.70
CA LEU A 91 -1.65 1.92 15.21
C LEU A 91 -2.43 1.34 14.04
N ILE A 92 -2.79 0.07 14.12
CA ILE A 92 -3.55 -0.64 13.09
C ILE A 92 -4.83 -1.17 13.73
N PHE A 93 -5.95 -0.58 13.37
CA PHE A 93 -7.28 -0.97 13.86
C PHE A 93 -7.99 -1.85 12.83
N ALA A 94 -8.73 -2.87 13.25
CA ALA A 94 -9.67 -3.57 12.38
C ALA A 94 -10.92 -2.68 12.13
N ALA A 95 -10.68 -1.50 11.55
CA ALA A 95 -11.63 -0.41 11.37
C ALA A 95 -11.66 0.07 9.91
N GLY A 96 -11.44 -0.83 8.96
CA GLY A 96 -11.51 -0.54 7.54
C GLY A 96 -12.94 -0.52 7.01
N SER A 97 -13.09 -0.24 5.71
CA SER A 97 -14.40 -0.14 5.05
C SER A 97 -15.21 -1.44 5.06
N SER A 98 -14.58 -2.59 5.30
CA SER A 98 -15.29 -3.85 5.52
C SER A 98 -16.19 -3.82 6.76
N GLN A 99 -16.01 -2.85 7.65
CA GLN A 99 -16.80 -2.60 8.85
C GLN A 99 -17.85 -1.50 8.67
N ASP A 100 -18.01 -0.93 7.48
CA ASP A 100 -18.96 0.17 7.18
C ASP A 100 -20.43 -0.21 7.40
N GLY A 101 -20.77 -1.50 7.43
CA GLY A 101 -22.14 -1.96 7.48
C GLY A 101 -22.98 -1.39 6.32
N ASN A 102 -24.07 -0.73 6.66
CA ASN A 102 -24.98 -0.12 5.67
C ASN A 102 -24.60 1.32 5.27
N ALA A 103 -23.41 1.81 5.69
CA ALA A 103 -22.98 3.18 5.45
C ALA A 103 -21.60 3.22 4.72
N PRO A 104 -21.51 2.72 3.45
CA PRO A 104 -20.26 2.70 2.72
C PRO A 104 -19.57 4.07 2.69
N GLY A 105 -18.28 4.12 3.09
CA GLY A 105 -17.51 5.34 3.26
C GLY A 105 -17.40 5.84 4.71
N LEU A 106 -18.05 5.18 5.66
CA LEU A 106 -18.03 5.57 7.08
C LEU A 106 -16.62 5.45 7.67
N ALA A 107 -15.92 4.34 7.44
CA ALA A 107 -14.58 4.10 7.97
C ALA A 107 -13.57 5.13 7.46
N ILE A 108 -13.55 5.39 6.14
CA ILE A 108 -12.61 6.35 5.57
C ILE A 108 -12.91 7.79 6.02
N LEU A 109 -14.18 8.15 6.10
CA LEU A 109 -14.59 9.47 6.59
C LEU A 109 -14.26 9.64 8.08
N THR A 110 -14.46 8.61 8.91
CA THR A 110 -14.09 8.64 10.33
C THR A 110 -12.58 8.81 10.49
N ASN A 111 -11.79 8.07 9.74
CA ASN A 111 -10.32 8.17 9.77
C ASN A 111 -9.84 9.56 9.32
N ALA A 112 -10.37 10.08 8.21
CA ALA A 112 -10.04 11.41 7.70
C ALA A 112 -10.40 12.55 8.67
N MET A 113 -11.30 12.31 9.60
CA MET A 113 -11.74 13.28 10.60
C MET A 113 -10.93 13.26 11.91
N LEU A 114 -10.00 12.32 12.10
CA LEU A 114 -9.25 12.18 13.36
C LEU A 114 -8.47 13.44 13.73
N ASN A 115 -7.76 14.02 12.79
CA ASN A 115 -6.90 15.20 12.99
C ASN A 115 -7.57 16.53 12.65
N GLU A 116 -8.88 16.53 12.45
CA GLU A 116 -9.64 17.76 12.16
C GLU A 116 -9.95 18.60 13.40
N GLY A 117 -9.86 18.01 14.59
CA GLY A 117 -10.02 18.74 15.83
C GLY A 117 -9.93 17.86 17.08
N VAL A 118 -9.34 18.40 18.12
CA VAL A 118 -9.37 17.88 19.50
C VAL A 118 -9.77 19.01 20.44
N ALA A 119 -9.97 18.72 21.74
CA ALA A 119 -10.38 19.74 22.69
C ALA A 119 -9.42 20.95 22.68
N GLY A 120 -9.92 22.10 22.29
CA GLY A 120 -9.17 23.37 22.28
C GLY A 120 -8.18 23.54 21.12
N LYS A 121 -8.14 22.61 20.14
CA LYS A 121 -7.26 22.71 18.96
C LYS A 121 -8.04 22.34 17.69
N ASP A 122 -7.96 23.21 16.68
CA ASP A 122 -8.42 22.91 15.32
C ASP A 122 -7.34 22.17 14.51
N VAL A 123 -7.64 21.88 13.25
CA VAL A 123 -6.72 21.18 12.32
C VAL A 123 -5.39 21.91 12.15
N GLY A 124 -5.40 23.25 12.10
CA GLY A 124 -4.19 24.07 11.99
C GLY A 124 -3.32 24.00 13.23
N ALA A 125 -3.92 24.11 14.43
CA ALA A 125 -3.21 23.98 15.70
C ALA A 125 -2.65 22.57 15.94
N ILE A 126 -3.33 21.52 15.45
CA ILE A 126 -2.84 20.14 15.50
C ILE A 126 -1.62 19.99 14.57
N ALA A 127 -1.71 20.45 13.32
CA ALA A 127 -0.59 20.39 12.38
C ALA A 127 0.63 21.12 12.91
N GLN A 128 0.47 22.38 13.35
CA GLN A 128 1.53 23.17 13.95
C GLN A 128 2.12 22.50 15.21
N GLY A 129 1.27 21.81 15.99
CA GLY A 129 1.70 21.06 17.18
C GLY A 129 2.72 19.96 16.85
N PHE A 130 2.47 19.15 15.81
CA PHE A 130 3.40 18.13 15.37
C PHE A 130 4.65 18.74 14.71
N GLU A 131 4.47 19.69 13.77
CA GLU A 131 5.57 20.32 13.04
C GLU A 131 6.59 20.99 13.99
N SER A 132 6.13 21.70 15.03
CA SER A 132 7.01 22.37 16.00
C SER A 132 7.86 21.39 16.84
N LEU A 133 7.47 20.13 16.90
CA LEU A 133 8.18 19.07 17.58
C LEU A 133 9.09 18.26 16.63
N GLY A 134 9.06 18.55 15.32
CA GLY A 134 9.73 17.73 14.32
C GLY A 134 9.08 16.35 14.20
N ALA A 135 7.79 16.26 14.53
CA ALA A 135 7.02 15.01 14.44
C ALA A 135 6.14 15.01 13.19
N ASP A 136 5.88 13.82 12.67
CA ASP A 136 5.01 13.59 11.52
C ASP A 136 3.83 12.69 11.92
N PHE A 137 2.61 13.17 11.66
CA PHE A 137 1.37 12.43 11.87
C PHE A 137 0.80 11.99 10.53
N GLY A 138 0.46 10.70 10.40
CA GLY A 138 -0.23 10.17 9.23
C GLY A 138 -1.44 9.33 9.62
N ASN A 139 -2.45 9.30 8.76
CA ASN A 139 -3.61 8.45 8.92
C ASN A 139 -4.14 7.95 7.57
N GLY A 140 -4.91 6.88 7.58
CA GLY A 140 -5.53 6.30 6.39
C GLY A 140 -6.46 5.15 6.73
N ALA A 141 -7.44 4.89 5.90
CA ALA A 141 -8.29 3.73 6.01
C ALA A 141 -8.33 2.95 4.70
N TYR A 142 -8.38 1.62 4.82
CA TYR A 142 -8.32 0.66 3.72
C TYR A 142 -9.52 -0.28 3.82
N LYS A 143 -9.46 -1.41 3.11
CA LYS A 143 -10.55 -2.38 3.13
C LYS A 143 -10.77 -2.98 4.52
N ASP A 144 -9.71 -3.51 5.17
CA ASP A 144 -9.81 -4.20 6.46
C ASP A 144 -9.33 -3.36 7.64
N MET A 145 -8.48 -2.37 7.40
CA MET A 145 -7.78 -1.66 8.46
C MET A 145 -7.89 -0.14 8.35
N ALA A 146 -7.85 0.52 9.49
CA ALA A 146 -7.56 1.94 9.59
C ALA A 146 -6.22 2.13 10.33
N LEU A 147 -5.45 3.10 9.88
CA LEU A 147 -4.11 3.39 10.38
C LEU A 147 -4.07 4.78 11.00
N ALA A 148 -3.25 4.91 12.05
CA ALA A 148 -2.71 6.18 12.52
C ALA A 148 -1.22 5.98 12.81
N SER A 149 -0.36 6.88 12.36
CA SER A 149 1.09 6.77 12.51
C SER A 149 1.68 8.03 13.11
N LEU A 150 2.74 7.86 13.85
CA LEU A 150 3.57 8.92 14.41
C LEU A 150 5.03 8.58 14.15
N ARG A 151 5.75 9.52 13.55
CA ARG A 151 7.21 9.56 13.57
C ARG A 151 7.64 10.70 14.47
N SER A 152 8.58 10.48 15.36
CA SER A 152 9.09 11.53 16.26
C SER A 152 10.55 11.28 16.63
N LEU A 153 11.22 12.34 17.07
CA LEU A 153 12.50 12.21 17.74
C LEU A 153 12.34 11.45 19.06
N SER A 154 13.37 10.69 19.46
CA SER A 154 13.37 9.89 20.69
C SER A 154 13.62 10.71 21.96
N ALA A 155 14.21 11.91 21.84
CA ALA A 155 14.45 12.81 22.98
C ALA A 155 13.13 13.16 23.70
N ALA A 156 13.12 13.06 25.03
CA ALA A 156 11.90 13.16 25.86
C ALA A 156 11.14 14.49 25.69
N ASP A 157 11.86 15.61 25.53
CA ASP A 157 11.27 16.94 25.31
C ASP A 157 10.50 17.07 23.97
N LYS A 158 10.75 16.19 23.03
CA LYS A 158 10.05 16.09 21.75
C LYS A 158 9.02 14.96 21.76
N ARG A 159 9.45 13.78 22.22
CA ARG A 159 8.64 12.55 22.25
C ARG A 159 7.37 12.69 23.09
N GLU A 160 7.50 13.16 24.34
CA GLU A 160 6.35 13.20 25.26
C GLU A 160 5.22 14.11 24.80
N PRO A 161 5.46 15.38 24.37
CA PRO A 161 4.39 16.21 23.85
C PRO A 161 3.82 15.70 22.53
N ALA A 162 4.64 15.08 21.65
CA ALA A 162 4.17 14.47 20.41
C ALA A 162 3.23 13.28 20.68
N LEU A 163 3.60 12.40 21.62
CA LEU A 163 2.76 11.26 22.04
C LEU A 163 1.46 11.72 22.70
N LYS A 164 1.50 12.79 23.51
CA LYS A 164 0.30 13.36 24.11
C LYS A 164 -0.66 13.86 23.04
N LEU A 165 -0.18 14.66 22.10
CA LEU A 165 -0.98 15.17 21.00
C LEU A 165 -1.54 14.04 20.12
N PHE A 166 -0.70 13.05 19.79
CA PHE A 166 -1.12 11.87 19.03
C PHE A 166 -2.25 11.11 19.75
N SER A 167 -2.09 10.88 21.04
CA SER A 167 -3.11 10.20 21.88
C SER A 167 -4.42 10.97 21.95
N GLU A 168 -4.36 12.32 21.97
CA GLU A 168 -5.55 13.18 21.90
C GLU A 168 -6.25 13.04 20.52
N VAL A 169 -5.48 13.10 19.43
CA VAL A 169 -5.99 13.02 18.05
C VAL A 169 -6.65 11.68 17.77
N VAL A 170 -6.03 10.58 18.16
CA VAL A 170 -6.56 9.25 17.85
C VAL A 170 -7.65 8.84 18.85
N GLY A 171 -7.47 9.16 20.14
CA GLY A 171 -8.36 8.67 21.20
C GLY A 171 -9.59 9.56 21.45
N LYS A 172 -9.48 10.87 21.21
CA LYS A 172 -10.52 11.85 21.60
C LYS A 172 -10.78 12.94 20.53
N PRO A 173 -10.95 12.56 19.24
CA PRO A 173 -11.30 13.54 18.20
C PRO A 173 -12.67 14.15 18.48
N THR A 174 -12.83 15.46 18.21
CA THR A 174 -14.10 16.18 18.44
C THR A 174 -15.08 16.10 17.28
N PHE A 175 -14.57 15.75 16.09
CA PHE A 175 -15.33 15.70 14.84
C PHE A 175 -16.10 17.01 14.58
N PRO A 176 -15.41 18.14 14.25
CA PRO A 176 -16.04 19.43 14.00
C PRO A 176 -17.01 19.37 12.83
N ALA A 177 -18.17 20.03 12.95
CA ALA A 177 -19.24 19.94 11.95
C ALA A 177 -18.88 20.60 10.61
N ASP A 178 -18.12 21.68 10.62
CA ASP A 178 -17.63 22.38 9.43
C ASP A 178 -16.58 21.54 8.68
N SER A 179 -15.62 20.94 9.37
CA SER A 179 -14.66 19.99 8.78
C SER A 179 -15.38 18.78 8.20
N PHE A 180 -16.37 18.24 8.91
CA PHE A 180 -17.19 17.13 8.41
C PHE A 180 -17.90 17.49 7.10
N ALA A 181 -18.54 18.65 7.03
CA ALA A 181 -19.18 19.10 5.81
C ALA A 181 -18.17 19.32 4.67
N ARG A 182 -17.00 19.89 4.96
CA ARG A 182 -15.93 20.12 3.99
C ARG A 182 -15.41 18.81 3.41
N ILE A 183 -15.07 17.83 4.24
CA ILE A 183 -14.54 16.54 3.78
C ILE A 183 -15.59 15.77 2.97
N LYS A 184 -16.86 15.74 3.41
CA LYS A 184 -17.95 15.16 2.62
C LYS A 184 -18.07 15.80 1.23
N ASN A 185 -18.00 17.12 1.13
CA ASN A 185 -18.05 17.80 -0.16
C ASN A 185 -16.85 17.47 -1.05
N GLN A 186 -15.65 17.32 -0.48
CA GLN A 186 -14.46 16.85 -1.21
C GLN A 186 -14.65 15.44 -1.75
N MET A 187 -15.18 14.52 -0.94
CA MET A 187 -15.49 13.15 -1.39
C MET A 187 -16.51 13.14 -2.53
N LEU A 188 -17.59 13.94 -2.42
CA LEU A 188 -18.61 14.04 -3.47
C LEU A 188 -18.03 14.59 -4.78
N ALA A 189 -17.18 15.62 -4.71
CA ALA A 189 -16.48 16.14 -5.90
C ALA A 189 -15.59 15.04 -6.52
N GLY A 190 -14.90 14.24 -5.70
CA GLY A 190 -14.08 13.10 -6.14
C GLY A 190 -14.89 12.06 -6.92
N PHE A 191 -16.14 11.78 -6.53
CA PHE A 191 -16.99 10.83 -7.26
C PHE A 191 -17.37 11.32 -8.66
N GLU A 192 -17.51 12.62 -8.88
CA GLU A 192 -17.76 13.15 -10.23
C GLU A 192 -16.55 12.94 -11.15
N TYR A 193 -15.32 13.12 -10.64
CA TYR A 193 -14.10 12.78 -11.40
C TYR A 193 -13.99 11.29 -11.69
N GLN A 194 -14.39 10.41 -10.76
CA GLN A 194 -14.36 8.96 -10.96
C GLN A 194 -15.22 8.51 -12.14
N LYS A 195 -16.34 9.18 -12.42
CA LYS A 195 -17.22 8.89 -13.58
C LYS A 195 -16.51 9.09 -14.92
N GLN A 196 -15.45 9.87 -14.95
CA GLN A 196 -14.67 10.16 -16.17
C GLN A 196 -13.47 9.20 -16.33
N ASN A 197 -13.29 8.26 -15.39
CA ASN A 197 -12.17 7.31 -15.40
C ASN A 197 -12.67 5.89 -15.69
N PRO A 198 -12.49 5.37 -16.93
CA PRO A 198 -12.99 4.05 -17.30
C PRO A 198 -12.34 2.92 -16.48
N GLY A 199 -11.07 3.05 -16.09
CA GLY A 199 -10.40 2.07 -15.23
C GLY A 199 -11.02 2.00 -13.84
N LYS A 200 -11.39 3.15 -13.26
CA LYS A 200 -12.09 3.18 -11.95
C LYS A 200 -13.49 2.57 -12.05
N LEU A 201 -14.24 2.88 -13.13
CA LEU A 201 -15.55 2.28 -13.38
C LEU A 201 -15.46 0.74 -13.52
N ALA A 202 -14.48 0.27 -14.31
CA ALA A 202 -14.22 -1.15 -14.45
C ALA A 202 -13.88 -1.82 -13.11
N SER A 203 -13.03 -1.19 -12.29
CA SER A 203 -12.65 -1.71 -10.97
C SER A 203 -13.83 -1.80 -10.01
N LEU A 204 -14.70 -0.79 -9.95
CA LEU A 204 -15.90 -0.80 -9.11
C LEU A 204 -16.87 -1.92 -9.53
N GLU A 205 -17.11 -2.07 -10.83
CA GLU A 205 -17.98 -3.14 -11.33
C GLU A 205 -17.38 -4.52 -11.10
N LEU A 206 -16.05 -4.65 -11.27
CA LEU A 206 -15.34 -5.90 -11.00
C LEU A 206 -15.51 -6.34 -9.54
N MET A 207 -15.25 -5.44 -8.59
CA MET A 207 -15.36 -5.75 -7.16
C MET A 207 -16.79 -6.11 -6.77
N LYS A 208 -17.77 -5.40 -7.32
CA LYS A 208 -19.19 -5.71 -7.13
C LYS A 208 -19.55 -7.12 -7.62
N ARG A 209 -19.07 -7.52 -8.81
CA ARG A 209 -19.33 -8.85 -9.37
C ARG A 209 -18.58 -9.95 -8.66
N LEU A 210 -17.35 -9.66 -8.23
CA LEU A 210 -16.48 -10.61 -7.57
C LEU A 210 -17.00 -10.95 -6.15
N TYR A 211 -17.53 -9.96 -5.45
CA TYR A 211 -17.88 -10.10 -4.04
C TYR A 211 -19.40 -10.07 -3.73
N GLY A 212 -20.24 -9.66 -4.68
CA GLY A 212 -21.69 -9.65 -4.48
C GLY A 212 -22.11 -8.80 -3.26
N ASP A 213 -22.74 -9.45 -2.29
CA ASP A 213 -23.20 -8.79 -1.04
C ASP A 213 -22.14 -8.76 0.07
N HIS A 214 -20.95 -9.31 -0.19
CA HIS A 214 -19.86 -9.30 0.79
C HIS A 214 -19.32 -7.86 0.99
N PRO A 215 -18.87 -7.48 2.21
CA PRO A 215 -18.35 -6.13 2.50
C PRO A 215 -17.21 -5.66 1.58
N TYR A 216 -16.50 -6.58 0.91
CA TYR A 216 -15.45 -6.19 -0.04
C TYR A 216 -15.99 -5.68 -1.39
N ALA A 217 -17.27 -5.84 -1.68
CA ALA A 217 -17.89 -5.42 -2.94
C ALA A 217 -17.92 -3.90 -3.13
N HIS A 218 -18.18 -3.15 -2.05
CA HIS A 218 -18.29 -1.69 -2.18
C HIS A 218 -16.94 -0.97 -2.15
N SER A 219 -16.88 0.23 -2.75
CA SER A 219 -15.70 1.09 -2.65
C SER A 219 -15.44 1.49 -1.20
N SER A 220 -14.17 1.52 -0.80
CA SER A 220 -13.79 2.04 0.52
C SER A 220 -14.18 3.51 0.72
N ASP A 221 -14.18 4.29 -0.38
CA ASP A 221 -14.61 5.69 -0.36
C ASP A 221 -16.13 5.86 -0.20
N GLY A 222 -16.90 4.76 -0.27
CA GLY A 222 -18.35 4.85 -0.42
C GLY A 222 -18.75 5.29 -1.83
N ASN A 223 -19.86 6.02 -1.95
CA ASN A 223 -20.36 6.53 -3.22
C ASN A 223 -21.24 7.78 -3.03
N ALA A 224 -21.68 8.39 -4.14
CA ALA A 224 -22.52 9.57 -4.15
C ALA A 224 -23.91 9.40 -3.46
N GLN A 225 -24.36 8.17 -3.24
CA GLN A 225 -25.64 7.86 -2.56
C GLN A 225 -25.45 7.60 -1.07
N SER A 226 -24.31 6.99 -0.67
CA SER A 226 -24.05 6.62 0.73
C SER A 226 -23.47 7.77 1.55
N VAL A 227 -22.41 8.46 1.03
CA VAL A 227 -21.69 9.49 1.77
C VAL A 227 -22.59 10.66 2.23
N PRO A 228 -23.56 11.19 1.44
CA PRO A 228 -24.45 12.23 1.92
C PRO A 228 -25.27 11.84 3.16
N LYS A 229 -25.57 10.58 3.33
CA LYS A 229 -26.40 10.05 4.43
C LYS A 229 -25.61 9.81 5.72
N ILE A 230 -24.29 9.77 5.66
CA ILE A 230 -23.46 9.56 6.85
C ILE A 230 -23.59 10.78 7.78
N THR A 231 -23.75 10.52 9.08
CA THR A 231 -23.94 11.52 10.13
C THR A 231 -22.76 11.57 11.10
N LEU A 232 -22.59 12.68 11.80
CA LEU A 232 -21.59 12.82 12.87
C LEU A 232 -21.84 11.81 14.03
N ALA A 233 -23.10 11.46 14.28
CA ALA A 233 -23.42 10.44 15.29
C ALA A 233 -22.84 9.08 14.91
N GLN A 234 -22.99 8.68 13.65
CA GLN A 234 -22.40 7.44 13.14
C GLN A 234 -20.87 7.45 13.21
N LEU A 235 -20.21 8.58 12.91
CA LEU A 235 -18.75 8.70 13.06
C LEU A 235 -18.32 8.47 14.51
N ARG A 236 -19.00 9.12 15.47
CA ARG A 236 -18.69 8.97 16.89
C ARG A 236 -18.91 7.54 17.37
N GLU A 237 -19.99 6.92 16.96
CA GLU A 237 -20.30 5.50 17.29
C GLU A 237 -19.26 4.57 16.68
N PHE A 238 -18.93 4.76 15.40
CA PHE A 238 -17.90 3.97 14.72
C PHE A 238 -16.54 4.12 15.37
N HIS A 239 -16.12 5.35 15.69
CA HIS A 239 -14.88 5.60 16.40
C HIS A 239 -14.85 4.93 17.76
N ALA A 240 -15.89 5.10 18.58
CA ALA A 240 -15.97 4.50 19.91
C ALA A 240 -15.88 2.96 19.88
N LYS A 241 -16.42 2.33 18.84
CA LYS A 241 -16.44 0.88 18.66
C LYS A 241 -15.17 0.34 17.99
N ALA A 242 -14.75 0.96 16.88
CA ALA A 242 -13.73 0.41 16.01
C ALA A 242 -12.29 0.88 16.35
N TYR A 243 -12.15 2.05 17.00
CA TYR A 243 -10.86 2.55 17.47
C TYR A 243 -10.57 2.18 18.94
N ALA A 244 -11.18 1.10 19.40
CA ALA A 244 -11.01 0.61 20.77
C ALA A 244 -9.64 -0.04 21.00
N ALA A 245 -9.14 0.04 22.23
CA ALA A 245 -7.85 -0.52 22.64
C ALA A 245 -7.75 -2.04 22.41
N GLY A 246 -8.83 -2.79 22.62
CA GLY A 246 -8.86 -4.23 22.31
C GLY A 246 -8.94 -4.57 20.82
N ASN A 247 -9.09 -3.55 19.94
CA ASN A 247 -9.19 -3.71 18.49
C ASN A 247 -7.96 -3.15 17.74
N VAL A 248 -6.85 -2.89 18.44
CA VAL A 248 -5.65 -2.27 17.86
C VAL A 248 -4.42 -3.15 17.99
N VAL A 249 -3.58 -3.09 16.97
CA VAL A 249 -2.18 -3.50 17.03
C VAL A 249 -1.32 -2.24 17.06
N ILE A 250 -0.36 -2.19 17.97
CA ILE A 250 0.63 -1.13 18.10
C ILE A 250 1.96 -1.68 17.60
N ALA A 251 2.43 -1.19 16.47
CA ALA A 251 3.77 -1.46 15.95
C ALA A 251 4.70 -0.31 16.32
N LEU A 252 5.88 -0.61 16.86
CA LEU A 252 6.90 0.35 17.31
C LEU A 252 8.27 -0.07 16.78
N VAL A 253 9.04 0.88 16.31
CA VAL A 253 10.44 0.68 15.88
C VAL A 253 11.23 1.93 16.21
N GLY A 254 12.44 1.80 16.73
CA GLY A 254 13.35 2.93 16.82
C GLY A 254 14.17 2.99 18.08
N ASP A 255 14.72 4.19 18.35
CA ASP A 255 15.61 4.48 19.46
C ASP A 255 14.81 4.62 20.77
N LEU A 256 14.36 3.47 21.24
CA LEU A 256 13.60 3.27 22.46
C LEU A 256 14.08 2.00 23.15
N SER A 257 14.25 2.05 24.45
CA SER A 257 14.37 0.83 25.25
C SER A 257 13.03 0.09 25.37
N ARG A 258 13.06 -1.19 25.70
CA ARG A 258 11.85 -1.97 25.96
C ARG A 258 10.92 -1.30 26.99
N THR A 259 11.47 -0.76 28.08
CA THR A 259 10.70 -0.07 29.12
C THR A 259 10.00 1.19 28.58
N GLU A 260 10.67 1.97 27.75
CA GLU A 260 10.07 3.14 27.10
C GLU A 260 8.98 2.74 26.10
N ALA A 261 9.20 1.68 25.30
CA ALA A 261 8.21 1.15 24.38
C ALA A 261 6.95 0.67 25.13
N GLU A 262 7.10 0.02 26.29
CA GLU A 262 5.97 -0.37 27.15
C GLU A 262 5.21 0.85 27.70
N ALA A 263 5.92 1.86 28.16
CA ALA A 263 5.32 3.10 28.65
C ALA A 263 4.52 3.82 27.54
N ILE A 264 5.09 3.94 26.36
CA ILE A 264 4.44 4.53 25.18
C ILE A 264 3.18 3.74 24.81
N ALA A 265 3.29 2.42 24.67
CA ALA A 265 2.17 1.57 24.31
C ALA A 265 1.02 1.65 25.33
N ASN A 266 1.32 1.68 26.61
CA ASN A 266 0.34 1.86 27.69
C ASN A 266 -0.29 3.26 27.66
N GLN A 267 0.50 4.31 27.46
CA GLN A 267 -0.01 5.68 27.35
C GLN A 267 -1.02 5.80 26.19
N VAL A 268 -0.63 5.30 25.01
CA VAL A 268 -1.47 5.39 23.81
C VAL A 268 -2.72 4.52 23.95
N SER A 269 -2.59 3.25 24.36
CA SER A 269 -3.74 2.35 24.51
C SER A 269 -4.74 2.82 25.55
N SER A 270 -4.29 3.42 26.66
CA SER A 270 -5.17 3.95 27.69
C SER A 270 -5.96 5.20 27.25
N ALA A 271 -5.48 5.91 26.22
CA ALA A 271 -6.18 7.06 25.66
C ALA A 271 -7.30 6.67 24.68
N LEU A 272 -7.27 5.44 24.16
CA LEU A 272 -8.26 4.93 23.20
C LEU A 272 -9.60 4.60 23.90
N PRO A 273 -10.71 4.55 23.13
CA PRO A 273 -11.95 4.00 23.62
C PRO A 273 -11.77 2.58 24.17
N LYS A 274 -12.52 2.23 25.21
CA LYS A 274 -12.53 0.86 25.75
C LYS A 274 -13.47 -0.01 24.94
N GLY A 275 -13.04 -1.20 24.58
CA GLY A 275 -13.85 -2.16 23.82
C GLY A 275 -13.06 -3.36 23.35
N PRO A 276 -13.73 -4.46 23.03
CA PRO A 276 -13.10 -5.66 22.49
C PRO A 276 -12.71 -5.50 21.02
N ALA A 277 -11.95 -6.47 20.52
CA ALA A 277 -11.75 -6.64 19.09
C ALA A 277 -13.07 -6.84 18.34
N LEU A 278 -13.15 -6.31 17.13
CA LEU A 278 -14.29 -6.54 16.25
C LEU A 278 -14.29 -7.96 15.69
N ALA A 279 -15.47 -8.43 15.29
CA ALA A 279 -15.61 -9.72 14.63
C ALA A 279 -14.82 -9.75 13.31
N LYS A 280 -14.22 -10.90 13.02
CA LYS A 280 -13.54 -11.14 11.74
C LYS A 280 -14.57 -11.06 10.59
N ILE A 281 -14.08 -10.64 9.42
CA ILE A 281 -14.88 -10.63 8.20
C ILE A 281 -15.12 -12.08 7.75
N ALA A 282 -16.35 -12.39 7.40
CA ALA A 282 -16.72 -13.71 6.89
C ALA A 282 -16.05 -13.98 5.53
N GLN A 283 -15.89 -15.24 5.14
CA GLN A 283 -15.34 -15.56 3.81
C GLN A 283 -16.37 -15.26 2.72
N PRO A 284 -15.95 -14.71 1.57
CA PRO A 284 -16.82 -14.46 0.43
C PRO A 284 -17.27 -15.76 -0.22
N GLN A 285 -18.45 -15.74 -0.83
CA GLN A 285 -18.94 -16.84 -1.66
C GLN A 285 -18.26 -16.80 -3.03
N GLU A 286 -18.08 -17.97 -3.64
CA GLU A 286 -17.55 -18.07 -5.00
C GLU A 286 -18.47 -17.35 -6.01
N PRO A 287 -17.93 -16.38 -6.78
CA PRO A 287 -18.69 -15.73 -7.82
C PRO A 287 -18.90 -16.67 -9.01
N LYS A 288 -19.92 -16.39 -9.80
CA LYS A 288 -20.04 -16.99 -11.13
C LYS A 288 -19.13 -16.29 -12.10
N ALA A 289 -18.41 -17.05 -12.93
CA ALA A 289 -17.65 -16.51 -14.04
C ALA A 289 -18.56 -15.64 -14.94
N SER A 290 -18.06 -14.50 -15.34
CA SER A 290 -18.84 -13.56 -16.15
C SER A 290 -17.93 -12.63 -16.94
N ILE A 291 -18.45 -12.14 -18.08
CA ILE A 291 -17.82 -11.10 -18.88
C ILE A 291 -18.79 -9.92 -18.93
N ASN A 292 -18.31 -8.73 -18.61
CA ASN A 292 -19.09 -7.51 -18.68
C ASN A 292 -18.32 -6.40 -19.37
N HIS A 293 -18.99 -5.66 -20.24
CA HIS A 293 -18.43 -4.50 -20.93
C HIS A 293 -19.15 -3.22 -20.47
N ILE A 294 -18.37 -2.19 -20.21
CA ILE A 294 -18.82 -0.83 -19.90
C ILE A 294 -18.46 0.04 -21.10
N GLU A 295 -19.48 0.49 -21.84
CA GLU A 295 -19.29 1.43 -22.93
C GLU A 295 -18.74 2.76 -22.39
N PHE A 296 -17.60 3.19 -22.94
CA PHE A 296 -16.95 4.43 -22.51
C PHE A 296 -16.22 5.08 -23.70
N PRO A 297 -16.41 6.39 -23.94
CA PRO A 297 -15.83 7.11 -25.08
C PRO A 297 -14.33 7.39 -24.85
N SER A 298 -13.48 6.43 -25.21
CA SER A 298 -12.02 6.51 -25.09
C SER A 298 -11.34 5.89 -26.32
N LYS A 299 -10.03 6.07 -26.47
CA LYS A 299 -9.22 5.41 -27.51
C LYS A 299 -8.71 4.03 -27.06
N GLN A 300 -8.75 3.77 -25.77
CA GLN A 300 -8.25 2.54 -25.17
C GLN A 300 -9.35 1.83 -24.39
N THR A 301 -9.23 0.53 -24.25
CA THR A 301 -10.05 -0.31 -23.39
C THR A 301 -9.24 -0.78 -22.19
N ASN A 302 -9.76 -0.56 -20.98
CA ASN A 302 -9.26 -1.16 -19.76
C ASN A 302 -9.78 -2.57 -19.65
N LEU A 303 -8.92 -3.53 -19.40
CA LEU A 303 -9.24 -4.94 -19.20
C LEU A 303 -8.86 -5.37 -17.81
N LEU A 304 -9.82 -5.87 -17.04
CA LEU A 304 -9.64 -6.40 -15.70
C LEU A 304 -10.16 -7.83 -15.66
N LEU A 305 -9.32 -8.77 -15.27
CA LEU A 305 -9.67 -10.16 -15.05
C LEU A 305 -9.40 -10.49 -13.59
N ALA A 306 -10.35 -11.05 -12.86
CA ALA A 306 -10.16 -11.42 -11.48
C ALA A 306 -10.91 -12.70 -11.11
N GLN A 307 -10.45 -13.31 -10.03
CA GLN A 307 -11.17 -14.34 -9.28
C GLN A 307 -10.85 -14.19 -7.80
N LEU A 308 -11.57 -14.87 -6.92
CA LEU A 308 -11.19 -14.93 -5.52
C LEU A 308 -9.82 -15.61 -5.42
N GLY A 309 -8.92 -14.96 -4.73
CA GLY A 309 -7.61 -15.47 -4.38
C GLY A 309 -7.60 -16.08 -2.98
N ILE A 310 -6.70 -15.61 -2.14
CA ILE A 310 -6.42 -16.16 -0.81
C ILE A 310 -6.61 -15.11 0.29
N ASP A 311 -6.73 -15.55 1.52
CA ASP A 311 -6.55 -14.73 2.71
C ASP A 311 -5.05 -14.65 3.10
N ARG A 312 -4.75 -13.83 4.10
CA ARG A 312 -3.34 -13.49 4.40
C ARG A 312 -2.58 -14.58 5.14
N ASP A 313 -3.28 -15.50 5.79
CA ASP A 313 -2.69 -16.64 6.52
C ASP A 313 -2.71 -17.96 5.73
N ASP A 314 -3.02 -17.91 4.42
CA ASP A 314 -2.98 -19.08 3.55
C ASP A 314 -1.55 -19.69 3.49
N PRO A 315 -1.39 -21.00 3.75
CA PRO A 315 -0.08 -21.67 3.76
C PRO A 315 0.63 -21.67 2.41
N ASP A 316 -0.10 -21.51 1.30
CA ASP A 316 0.46 -21.47 -0.05
C ASP A 316 0.96 -20.07 -0.45
N TYR A 317 0.87 -19.07 0.44
CA TYR A 317 1.21 -17.69 0.14
C TYR A 317 2.61 -17.52 -0.48
N ALA A 318 3.63 -18.19 0.04
CA ALA A 318 4.99 -18.10 -0.51
C ALA A 318 5.06 -18.67 -1.95
N ALA A 319 4.44 -19.82 -2.21
CA ALA A 319 4.41 -20.43 -3.53
C ALA A 319 3.61 -19.59 -4.54
N LEU A 320 2.46 -19.05 -4.12
CA LEU A 320 1.64 -18.15 -4.94
C LEU A 320 2.34 -16.81 -5.23
N SER A 321 3.06 -16.27 -4.26
CA SER A 321 3.87 -15.05 -4.43
C SER A 321 4.95 -15.27 -5.51
N MET A 322 5.70 -16.38 -5.42
CA MET A 322 6.73 -16.74 -6.40
C MET A 322 6.12 -17.04 -7.78
N GLY A 323 5.00 -17.76 -7.82
CA GLY A 323 4.29 -18.05 -9.06
C GLY A 323 3.76 -16.79 -9.75
N ASN A 324 3.23 -15.85 -8.97
CA ASN A 324 2.78 -14.57 -9.51
C ASN A 324 3.93 -13.68 -9.96
N GLN A 325 5.07 -13.68 -9.26
CA GLN A 325 6.27 -12.94 -9.67
C GLN A 325 6.69 -13.33 -11.09
N ILE A 326 6.59 -14.60 -11.45
CA ILE A 326 6.91 -15.12 -12.78
C ILE A 326 5.80 -14.81 -13.80
N LEU A 327 4.52 -14.92 -13.39
CA LEU A 327 3.39 -14.71 -14.30
C LEU A 327 3.28 -13.25 -14.75
N GLY A 328 3.23 -12.31 -13.80
CA GLY A 328 2.99 -10.89 -14.10
C GLY A 328 3.26 -9.92 -12.96
N GLY A 329 3.82 -10.38 -11.82
CA GLY A 329 4.12 -9.55 -10.65
C GLY A 329 5.50 -8.89 -10.68
N GLY A 330 6.46 -9.45 -11.41
CA GLY A 330 7.87 -9.03 -11.44
C GLY A 330 8.21 -7.92 -12.45
N GLY A 331 7.23 -7.35 -13.14
CA GLY A 331 7.51 -6.32 -14.15
C GLY A 331 8.05 -6.89 -15.47
N PHE A 332 9.16 -6.35 -15.97
CA PHE A 332 9.80 -6.83 -17.20
C PHE A 332 10.32 -8.27 -17.04
N GLY A 333 10.21 -9.06 -18.11
CA GLY A 333 10.64 -10.47 -18.11
C GLY A 333 9.58 -11.45 -17.60
N THR A 334 8.44 -10.98 -17.10
CA THR A 334 7.31 -11.86 -16.76
C THR A 334 6.61 -12.37 -18.02
N ARG A 335 5.89 -13.51 -17.91
CA ARG A 335 5.22 -14.11 -19.07
C ARG A 335 4.18 -13.19 -19.68
N LEU A 336 3.36 -12.53 -18.87
CA LEU A 336 2.38 -11.58 -19.36
C LEU A 336 3.04 -10.39 -20.05
N MET A 337 4.07 -9.81 -19.45
CA MET A 337 4.77 -8.65 -20.03
C MET A 337 5.44 -9.02 -21.35
N SER A 338 6.11 -10.18 -21.41
CA SER A 338 6.78 -10.67 -22.61
C SER A 338 5.79 -10.90 -23.75
N GLU A 339 4.68 -11.62 -23.52
CA GLU A 339 3.73 -11.97 -24.58
C GLU A 339 2.89 -10.79 -25.05
N VAL A 340 2.44 -9.93 -24.14
CA VAL A 340 1.48 -8.87 -24.46
C VAL A 340 2.17 -7.58 -24.87
N ARG A 341 3.25 -7.21 -24.17
CA ARG A 341 3.98 -5.95 -24.43
C ARG A 341 5.17 -6.15 -25.35
N GLU A 342 6.14 -6.99 -24.97
CA GLU A 342 7.43 -7.03 -25.64
C GLU A 342 7.32 -7.60 -27.05
N LYS A 343 6.63 -8.73 -27.20
CA LYS A 343 6.46 -9.40 -28.50
C LYS A 343 5.42 -8.76 -29.41
N ARG A 344 4.41 -8.04 -28.86
CA ARG A 344 3.27 -7.58 -29.69
C ARG A 344 2.94 -6.09 -29.56
N GLY A 345 3.49 -5.36 -28.60
CA GLY A 345 3.25 -3.93 -28.41
C GLY A 345 1.78 -3.58 -28.17
N LEU A 346 1.03 -4.46 -27.47
CA LEU A 346 -0.41 -4.29 -27.26
C LEU A 346 -0.74 -3.37 -26.09
N THR A 347 0.17 -3.24 -25.14
CA THR A 347 -0.01 -2.46 -23.91
C THR A 347 1.29 -1.77 -23.49
N TYR A 348 1.18 -0.73 -22.70
CA TYR A 348 2.31 -0.17 -21.96
C TYR A 348 2.73 -1.04 -20.78
N GLY A 349 1.77 -1.73 -20.16
CA GLY A 349 2.03 -2.66 -19.07
C GLY A 349 0.85 -3.58 -18.81
N VAL A 350 1.15 -4.80 -18.40
CA VAL A 350 0.21 -5.81 -17.93
C VAL A 350 0.75 -6.43 -16.65
N TYR A 351 -0.08 -6.48 -15.61
CA TYR A 351 0.34 -6.92 -14.30
C TYR A 351 -0.66 -7.90 -13.71
N SER A 352 -0.16 -8.85 -12.94
CA SER A 352 -0.98 -9.73 -12.12
C SER A 352 -0.59 -9.62 -10.65
N GLY A 353 -1.54 -9.90 -9.74
CA GLY A 353 -1.28 -9.86 -8.31
C GLY A 353 -2.34 -10.52 -7.47
N PHE A 354 -1.91 -11.10 -6.37
CA PHE A 354 -2.76 -11.44 -5.24
C PHE A 354 -2.83 -10.26 -4.28
N SER A 355 -4.00 -9.99 -3.75
CA SER A 355 -4.23 -8.99 -2.69
C SER A 355 -4.83 -9.67 -1.46
N PRO A 356 -4.03 -10.46 -0.69
CA PRO A 356 -4.53 -11.18 0.47
C PRO A 356 -5.03 -10.23 1.55
N MET A 357 -6.19 -10.51 2.12
CA MET A 357 -6.85 -9.72 3.16
C MET A 357 -7.27 -10.62 4.34
N GLN A 358 -8.08 -10.14 5.28
CA GLN A 358 -8.61 -10.96 6.38
C GLN A 358 -9.53 -12.10 5.90
N ALA A 359 -10.32 -11.82 4.87
CA ALA A 359 -11.00 -12.85 4.08
C ALA A 359 -10.33 -12.93 2.71
N ARG A 360 -10.68 -13.92 1.88
CA ARG A 360 -10.06 -14.09 0.57
C ARG A 360 -10.14 -12.81 -0.26
N GLY A 361 -8.98 -12.22 -0.52
CA GLY A 361 -8.80 -11.11 -1.43
C GLY A 361 -8.74 -11.57 -2.88
N PRO A 362 -8.71 -10.65 -3.86
CA PRO A 362 -8.68 -11.02 -5.27
C PRO A 362 -7.29 -11.47 -5.74
N PHE A 363 -7.26 -12.39 -6.68
CA PHE A 363 -6.23 -12.43 -7.71
C PHE A 363 -6.73 -11.61 -8.90
N MET A 364 -5.90 -10.75 -9.46
CA MET A 364 -6.30 -9.85 -10.53
C MET A 364 -5.21 -9.71 -11.59
N ILE A 365 -5.62 -9.65 -12.86
CA ILE A 365 -4.78 -9.22 -13.99
C ILE A 365 -5.39 -7.92 -14.52
N ASN A 366 -4.56 -6.91 -14.77
CA ASN A 366 -5.00 -5.63 -15.29
C ASN A 366 -4.08 -5.10 -16.39
N LEU A 367 -4.68 -4.47 -17.40
CA LEU A 367 -3.98 -3.80 -18.48
C LEU A 367 -4.89 -2.80 -19.20
N GLN A 368 -4.27 -1.94 -20.01
CA GLN A 368 -4.94 -1.12 -21.01
C GLN A 368 -4.40 -1.44 -22.39
N THR A 369 -5.27 -1.49 -23.38
CA THR A 369 -4.89 -1.73 -24.77
C THR A 369 -5.70 -0.85 -25.71
N ARG A 370 -5.29 -0.74 -26.97
CA ARG A 370 -6.08 -0.06 -28.02
C ARG A 370 -7.43 -0.74 -28.17
N ALA A 371 -8.49 0.05 -28.31
CA ALA A 371 -9.86 -0.47 -28.33
C ALA A 371 -10.07 -1.54 -29.42
N GLU A 372 -9.52 -1.33 -30.61
CA GLU A 372 -9.63 -2.27 -31.74
C GLU A 372 -8.81 -3.56 -31.58
N MET A 373 -8.04 -3.69 -30.50
CA MET A 373 -7.25 -4.88 -30.17
C MET A 373 -7.74 -5.57 -28.89
N SER A 374 -8.79 -5.05 -28.24
CA SER A 374 -9.16 -5.44 -26.90
C SER A 374 -9.61 -6.90 -26.76
N GLU A 375 -10.42 -7.41 -27.68
CA GLU A 375 -10.88 -8.81 -27.67
C GLU A 375 -9.72 -9.79 -27.87
N GLY A 376 -8.87 -9.52 -28.86
CA GLY A 376 -7.70 -10.35 -29.12
C GLY A 376 -6.71 -10.33 -27.96
N THR A 377 -6.50 -9.15 -27.35
CA THR A 377 -5.62 -9.00 -26.18
C THR A 377 -6.18 -9.73 -24.96
N LEU A 378 -7.49 -9.65 -24.72
CA LEU A 378 -8.16 -10.40 -23.64
C LEU A 378 -7.93 -11.90 -23.81
N LYS A 379 -8.19 -12.42 -25.01
CA LYS A 379 -7.95 -13.84 -25.30
C LYS A 379 -6.48 -14.23 -25.08
N LEU A 380 -5.54 -13.43 -25.57
CA LEU A 380 -4.11 -13.69 -25.37
C LEU A 380 -3.74 -13.77 -23.89
N VAL A 381 -4.24 -12.85 -23.04
CA VAL A 381 -4.00 -12.88 -21.60
C VAL A 381 -4.55 -14.15 -20.96
N GLN A 382 -5.75 -14.57 -21.35
CA GLN A 382 -6.34 -15.83 -20.89
C GLN A 382 -5.52 -17.05 -21.33
N ASP A 383 -5.04 -17.05 -22.59
CA ASP A 383 -4.20 -18.13 -23.14
C ASP A 383 -2.85 -18.21 -22.40
N VAL A 384 -2.22 -17.08 -22.09
CA VAL A 384 -0.97 -17.02 -21.28
C VAL A 384 -1.20 -17.58 -19.87
N LEU A 385 -2.31 -17.21 -19.22
CA LEU A 385 -2.67 -17.75 -17.90
C LEU A 385 -2.90 -19.26 -17.98
N ALA A 386 -3.68 -19.73 -18.97
CA ALA A 386 -3.98 -21.15 -19.16
C ALA A 386 -2.70 -21.97 -19.40
N ASP A 387 -1.80 -21.47 -20.26
CA ASP A 387 -0.52 -22.12 -20.53
C ASP A 387 0.35 -22.15 -19.27
N TYR A 388 0.41 -21.06 -18.51
CA TYR A 388 1.16 -21.02 -17.26
C TYR A 388 0.63 -22.03 -16.22
N LEU A 389 -0.67 -22.12 -16.06
CA LEU A 389 -1.28 -23.11 -15.14
C LEU A 389 -0.99 -24.53 -15.62
N LYS A 390 -1.02 -24.81 -16.92
CA LYS A 390 -0.74 -26.12 -17.48
C LYS A 390 0.72 -26.50 -17.37
N THR A 391 1.65 -25.60 -17.70
CA THR A 391 3.09 -25.91 -17.78
C THR A 391 3.82 -25.72 -16.46
N GLY A 392 3.38 -24.78 -15.63
CA GLY A 392 4.12 -24.26 -14.48
C GLY A 392 5.29 -23.37 -14.89
N PRO A 393 6.06 -22.84 -13.94
CA PRO A 393 7.29 -22.13 -14.22
C PRO A 393 8.37 -23.10 -14.73
N THR A 394 9.33 -22.59 -15.49
CA THR A 394 10.58 -23.31 -15.74
C THR A 394 11.52 -23.20 -14.54
N GLN A 395 12.51 -24.10 -14.43
CA GLN A 395 13.52 -23.99 -13.38
C GLN A 395 14.27 -22.66 -13.42
N LYS A 396 14.60 -22.19 -14.63
CA LYS A 396 15.28 -20.90 -14.82
C LYS A 396 14.44 -19.71 -14.31
N GLU A 397 13.14 -19.66 -14.62
CA GLU A 397 12.24 -18.60 -14.14
C GLU A 397 12.15 -18.61 -12.60
N LEU A 398 12.07 -19.80 -12.00
CA LEU A 398 12.01 -19.91 -10.54
C LEU A 398 13.34 -19.49 -9.89
N ASP A 399 14.47 -19.86 -10.47
CA ASP A 399 15.80 -19.48 -9.96
C ASP A 399 16.02 -17.97 -10.09
N ASP A 400 15.57 -17.36 -11.20
CA ASP A 400 15.62 -15.91 -11.42
C ASP A 400 14.75 -15.18 -10.38
N ALA A 401 13.51 -15.62 -10.16
CA ALA A 401 12.60 -15.04 -9.18
C ALA A 401 13.14 -15.17 -7.73
N LYS A 402 13.76 -16.30 -7.38
CA LYS A 402 14.42 -16.47 -6.08
C LYS A 402 15.58 -15.50 -5.89
N ARG A 403 16.40 -15.29 -6.92
CA ARG A 403 17.51 -14.31 -6.85
C ARG A 403 16.99 -12.89 -6.72
N GLU A 404 15.96 -12.53 -7.46
CA GLU A 404 15.33 -11.21 -7.38
C GLU A 404 14.76 -10.96 -5.98
N LEU A 405 14.01 -11.93 -5.43
CA LEU A 405 13.49 -11.84 -4.07
C LEU A 405 14.62 -11.70 -3.04
N ALA A 406 15.69 -12.51 -3.14
CA ALA A 406 16.81 -12.42 -2.23
C ALA A 406 17.53 -11.06 -2.28
N GLY A 407 17.60 -10.45 -3.47
CA GLY A 407 18.19 -9.12 -3.65
C GLY A 407 17.31 -7.97 -3.18
N SER A 408 15.99 -8.08 -3.35
CA SER A 408 15.04 -7.01 -3.00
C SER A 408 14.51 -7.08 -1.57
N PHE A 409 14.41 -8.27 -0.98
CA PHE A 409 13.84 -8.47 0.34
C PHE A 409 14.50 -7.64 1.46
N PRO A 410 15.83 -7.47 1.51
CA PRO A 410 16.47 -6.60 2.51
C PRO A 410 15.95 -5.16 2.49
N LEU A 411 15.48 -4.66 1.34
CA LEU A 411 14.90 -3.33 1.23
C LEU A 411 13.57 -3.20 1.97
N SER A 412 12.85 -4.31 2.16
CA SER A 412 11.57 -4.32 2.90
C SER A 412 11.72 -4.09 4.41
N THR A 413 12.95 -4.04 4.90
CA THR A 413 13.30 -3.78 6.31
C THR A 413 14.47 -2.79 6.42
N ALA A 414 14.69 -1.96 5.39
CA ALA A 414 15.83 -1.04 5.32
C ALA A 414 15.68 0.19 6.23
N SER A 415 14.46 0.64 6.48
CA SER A 415 14.16 1.80 7.33
C SER A 415 13.17 1.46 8.44
N ASN A 416 13.11 2.31 9.48
CA ASN A 416 12.11 2.19 10.53
C ASN A 416 10.68 2.20 9.95
N ALA A 417 10.42 3.01 8.90
CA ALA A 417 9.12 3.05 8.23
C ALA A 417 8.74 1.72 7.58
N ASP A 418 9.72 1.03 6.97
CA ASP A 418 9.51 -0.28 6.37
C ASP A 418 9.26 -1.33 7.46
N ILE A 419 10.11 -1.35 8.49
CA ILE A 419 9.98 -2.30 9.61
C ILE A 419 8.64 -2.13 10.33
N VAL A 420 8.23 -0.90 10.68
CA VAL A 420 6.95 -0.67 11.35
C VAL A 420 5.76 -1.08 10.48
N GLY A 421 5.90 -0.98 9.15
CA GLY A 421 4.94 -1.51 8.19
C GLY A 421 4.79 -3.03 8.26
N GLN A 422 5.93 -3.74 8.28
CA GLN A 422 5.95 -5.21 8.42
C GLN A 422 5.38 -5.65 9.77
N LEU A 423 5.80 -5.03 10.88
CA LEU A 423 5.28 -5.34 12.21
C LEU A 423 3.77 -5.12 12.29
N GLY A 424 3.28 -4.03 11.70
CA GLY A 424 1.85 -3.74 11.63
C GLY A 424 1.07 -4.82 10.90
N ALA A 425 1.55 -5.27 9.74
CA ALA A 425 0.93 -6.36 9.00
C ALA A 425 1.00 -7.68 9.76
N MET A 426 2.15 -8.02 10.35
CA MET A 426 2.32 -9.24 11.16
C MET A 426 1.36 -9.25 12.35
N GLY A 427 1.24 -8.13 13.06
CA GLY A 427 0.33 -8.03 14.19
C GLY A 427 -1.14 -8.12 13.79
N PHE A 428 -1.54 -7.41 12.74
CA PHE A 428 -2.91 -7.33 12.26
C PHE A 428 -3.44 -8.67 11.72
N TYR A 429 -2.64 -9.36 10.92
CA TYR A 429 -2.99 -10.68 10.38
C TYR A 429 -2.62 -11.83 11.32
N ASN A 430 -2.14 -11.53 12.53
CA ASN A 430 -1.70 -12.50 13.53
C ASN A 430 -0.68 -13.51 13.01
N LEU A 431 0.26 -13.04 12.19
CA LEU A 431 1.34 -13.85 11.66
C LEU A 431 2.39 -14.13 12.76
N PRO A 432 3.15 -15.23 12.68
CA PRO A 432 4.21 -15.55 13.66
C PRO A 432 5.31 -14.47 13.65
N LEU A 433 6.00 -14.28 14.78
CA LEU A 433 7.09 -13.31 14.88
C LEU A 433 8.27 -13.65 13.95
N SER A 434 8.41 -14.91 13.56
CA SER A 434 9.40 -15.41 12.59
C SER A 434 8.96 -15.25 11.13
N TYR A 435 7.80 -14.63 10.86
CA TYR A 435 7.15 -14.61 9.55
C TYR A 435 8.09 -14.18 8.41
N LEU A 436 8.88 -13.12 8.61
CA LEU A 436 9.78 -12.62 7.57
C LEU A 436 10.88 -13.63 7.20
N ASP A 437 11.50 -14.25 8.22
CA ASP A 437 12.50 -15.30 8.04
C ASP A 437 11.89 -16.57 7.44
N ASP A 438 10.68 -16.94 7.89
CA ASP A 438 9.94 -18.11 7.41
C ASP A 438 9.54 -17.94 5.94
N PHE A 439 9.04 -16.76 5.55
CA PHE A 439 8.70 -16.46 4.17
C PHE A 439 9.91 -16.57 3.23
N MET A 440 11.05 -16.00 3.63
CA MET A 440 12.28 -16.12 2.84
C MET A 440 12.75 -17.55 2.73
N ARG A 441 12.79 -18.30 3.84
CA ARG A 441 13.20 -19.71 3.85
C ARG A 441 12.28 -20.55 2.97
N GLN A 442 10.97 -20.41 3.12
CA GLN A 442 9.98 -21.12 2.31
C GLN A 442 10.15 -20.79 0.83
N SER A 443 10.21 -19.51 0.46
CA SER A 443 10.36 -19.08 -0.93
C SER A 443 11.63 -19.65 -1.57
N GLN A 444 12.76 -19.65 -0.85
CA GLN A 444 14.02 -20.19 -1.37
C GLN A 444 14.00 -21.73 -1.52
N SER A 445 13.21 -22.45 -0.72
CA SER A 445 13.11 -23.91 -0.78
C SER A 445 12.11 -24.46 -1.81
N LEU A 446 11.27 -23.59 -2.42
CA LEU A 446 10.24 -24.02 -3.37
C LEU A 446 10.82 -24.77 -4.58
N THR A 447 10.08 -25.79 -5.04
CA THR A 447 10.32 -26.46 -6.33
C THR A 447 9.32 -25.95 -7.39
N VAL A 448 9.62 -26.22 -8.65
CA VAL A 448 8.73 -25.91 -9.79
C VAL A 448 7.36 -26.55 -9.59
N GLU A 449 7.32 -27.80 -9.15
CA GLU A 449 6.10 -28.58 -8.91
C GLU A 449 5.26 -27.91 -7.80
N GLN A 450 5.86 -27.51 -6.69
CA GLN A 450 5.16 -26.86 -5.59
C GLN A 450 4.52 -25.54 -6.03
N VAL A 451 5.23 -24.73 -6.82
CA VAL A 451 4.69 -23.48 -7.37
C VAL A 451 3.53 -23.77 -8.32
N LYS A 452 3.71 -24.74 -9.24
CA LYS A 452 2.68 -25.14 -10.19
C LYS A 452 1.43 -25.66 -9.47
N ASP A 453 1.59 -26.52 -8.48
CA ASP A 453 0.47 -27.13 -7.73
C ASP A 453 -0.29 -26.05 -6.94
N ALA A 454 0.41 -25.12 -6.28
CA ALA A 454 -0.22 -24.01 -5.58
C ALA A 454 -1.01 -23.12 -6.55
N MET A 455 -0.42 -22.73 -7.69
CA MET A 455 -1.11 -21.91 -8.69
C MET A 455 -2.37 -22.63 -9.22
N ASN A 456 -2.32 -23.94 -9.52
CA ASN A 456 -3.48 -24.71 -9.98
C ASN A 456 -4.55 -24.93 -8.91
N LYS A 457 -4.15 -25.04 -7.64
CA LYS A 457 -5.09 -25.18 -6.51
C LYS A 457 -5.96 -23.93 -6.36
N HIS A 458 -5.37 -22.75 -6.57
CA HIS A 458 -6.03 -21.47 -6.27
C HIS A 458 -6.56 -20.74 -7.52
N LEU A 459 -6.04 -21.01 -8.72
CA LEU A 459 -6.43 -20.31 -9.94
C LEU A 459 -7.06 -21.25 -10.97
N SER A 460 -8.04 -20.72 -11.71
CA SER A 460 -8.68 -21.38 -12.85
C SER A 460 -9.16 -20.35 -13.86
N THR A 461 -8.92 -20.60 -15.14
CA THR A 461 -9.45 -19.75 -16.22
C THR A 461 -10.98 -19.75 -16.31
N ASP A 462 -11.64 -20.81 -15.82
CA ASP A 462 -13.10 -20.97 -15.86
C ASP A 462 -13.82 -20.17 -14.75
N LYS A 463 -13.08 -19.62 -13.78
CA LYS A 463 -13.63 -18.86 -12.65
C LYS A 463 -13.49 -17.34 -12.80
N LEU A 464 -12.98 -16.87 -13.93
CA LEU A 464 -12.67 -15.47 -14.11
C LEU A 464 -13.95 -14.61 -14.21
N VAL A 465 -13.99 -13.56 -13.41
CA VAL A 465 -14.86 -12.40 -13.59
C VAL A 465 -14.07 -11.37 -14.39
N ILE A 466 -14.58 -11.00 -15.54
CA ILE A 466 -13.90 -10.12 -16.50
C ILE A 466 -14.75 -8.86 -16.68
N VAL A 467 -14.11 -7.71 -16.53
CA VAL A 467 -14.73 -6.42 -16.83
C VAL A 467 -13.83 -5.64 -17.77
N SER A 468 -14.44 -5.15 -18.84
CA SER A 468 -13.80 -4.21 -19.76
C SER A 468 -14.51 -2.86 -19.75
N ALA A 469 -13.75 -1.78 -19.94
CA ALA A 469 -14.32 -0.43 -20.08
C ALA A 469 -13.59 0.32 -21.21
N GLY A 470 -14.35 0.67 -22.24
CA GLY A 470 -13.87 1.31 -23.46
C GLY A 470 -14.96 1.37 -24.52
N PRO A 471 -14.66 1.85 -25.74
CA PRO A 471 -15.65 1.91 -26.80
C PRO A 471 -15.85 0.54 -27.48
N THR A 472 -17.04 0.28 -27.94
CA THR A 472 -17.34 -0.85 -28.84
C THR A 472 -16.94 -0.49 -30.26
N VAL A 473 -15.89 -1.10 -30.78
CA VAL A 473 -15.34 -0.84 -32.12
C VAL A 473 -15.05 -2.15 -32.88
N PRO A 474 -15.01 -2.12 -34.21
CA PRO A 474 -14.56 -3.27 -34.98
C PRO A 474 -13.18 -3.74 -34.57
N GLN A 475 -13.05 -5.03 -34.31
CA GLN A 475 -11.79 -5.61 -33.82
C GLN A 475 -10.84 -5.92 -34.98
N LYS A 476 -9.56 -5.79 -34.75
CA LYS A 476 -8.47 -6.10 -35.65
C LYS A 476 -7.70 -7.32 -35.16
N PRO A 477 -7.11 -8.12 -36.07
CA PRO A 477 -6.23 -9.21 -35.68
C PRO A 477 -5.01 -8.66 -34.92
N LEU A 478 -4.54 -9.44 -33.94
CA LEU A 478 -3.34 -9.07 -33.20
C LEU A 478 -2.10 -9.10 -34.12
N PRO A 479 -1.11 -8.23 -33.87
CA PRO A 479 0.20 -8.34 -34.49
C PRO A 479 0.83 -9.71 -34.22
N ALA A 480 1.55 -10.23 -35.22
CA ALA A 480 2.36 -11.41 -35.00
C ALA A 480 3.43 -11.17 -33.95
N PRO A 481 3.79 -12.18 -33.13
CA PRO A 481 4.88 -12.02 -32.17
C PRO A 481 6.19 -11.70 -32.88
N SER A 482 6.96 -10.77 -32.30
CA SER A 482 8.28 -10.39 -32.78
C SER A 482 9.33 -10.63 -31.71
N ASP A 483 10.43 -11.27 -32.06
CA ASP A 483 11.57 -11.43 -31.15
C ASP A 483 12.42 -10.15 -31.03
N LYS A 484 12.13 -9.13 -31.87
CA LYS A 484 12.71 -7.81 -31.69
C LYS A 484 11.87 -7.02 -30.71
N PRO A 485 12.46 -6.37 -29.68
CA PRO A 485 11.71 -5.47 -28.82
C PRO A 485 10.92 -4.48 -29.70
N ALA A 486 9.64 -4.29 -29.40
CA ALA A 486 8.83 -3.32 -30.11
C ALA A 486 9.54 -1.95 -30.00
N GLU A 487 9.95 -1.40 -31.14
CA GLU A 487 10.42 -0.02 -31.20
C GLU A 487 9.32 0.86 -30.61
N GLN A 488 9.58 1.43 -29.45
CA GLN A 488 8.66 2.41 -28.88
C GLN A 488 8.65 3.62 -29.83
N PRO A 489 7.50 4.02 -30.37
CA PRO A 489 7.41 5.38 -30.87
C PRO A 489 7.69 6.27 -29.64
N LEU A 490 8.80 6.97 -29.63
CA LEU A 490 9.05 8.10 -28.74
C LEU A 490 8.02 9.19 -29.10
N GLY A 491 6.76 8.95 -28.77
CA GLY A 491 5.72 9.97 -28.80
C GLY A 491 5.99 10.88 -27.60
N VAL A 492 6.44 12.09 -27.92
CA VAL A 492 6.42 13.20 -26.96
C VAL A 492 4.98 13.30 -26.44
N PRO A 493 4.73 13.36 -25.12
CA PRO A 493 3.40 13.59 -24.61
C PRO A 493 2.96 14.97 -25.10
N GLU A 494 1.96 15.04 -25.95
CA GLU A 494 1.20 16.27 -26.19
C GLU A 494 0.39 16.53 -24.90
N HIS A 495 0.79 17.59 -24.21
CA HIS A 495 0.11 18.14 -23.02
C HIS A 495 -1.20 18.84 -23.38
#